data_22a49bf91e76214bad5a6158112819b8
#
_entry.id   22a49bf91e76214bad5a6158112819b8
#
_cell.length_a   1.000
_cell.length_b   1.000
_cell.length_c   1.000
_cell.angle_alpha   90.00
_cell.angle_beta   90.00
_cell.angle_gamma   90.00
#
_symmetry.space_group_name_H-M   'P 1'
#
loop_
_entity.id
_entity.type
_entity.pdbx_description
1 polymer ?
#
loop_
_entity_poly.entity_id
_entity_poly.type
_entity_poly.pdbx_seq_one_letter_code
_entity_poly.pdbx_strand_id
1 'polypeptide(L)'
;MKYLLFILSIFFFNFNLKADIWTLEIGSLYSQCKPYQKANFDFEKLSKSNQVKAMLCKTTLVGIANTGYNLCQSLRWYYKSADNDKTKKALIGLSSWYANELVRNQNELIIGFNKWAENNQNFWKKYITGIAFKRDFMAKKYYCDL
;
A
#
# COMPACT_ATOMS: atom_id res chain seq x y z
N MET A 1 -10.09 -0.85 45.60
CA MET A 1 -8.96 -1.61 45.02
C MET A 1 -9.33 -2.53 43.82
N LYS A 2 -10.54 -3.08 43.68
CA LYS A 2 -10.94 -3.95 42.55
C LYS A 2 -10.99 -3.25 41.19
N TYR A 3 -11.32 -1.96 41.13
CA TYR A 3 -11.40 -1.20 39.85
C TYR A 3 -10.04 -0.79 39.29
N LEU A 4 -9.01 -0.69 40.14
CA LEU A 4 -7.66 -0.31 39.68
C LEU A 4 -7.01 -1.42 38.84
N LEU A 5 -7.28 -2.70 39.18
CA LEU A 5 -6.77 -3.86 38.44
C LEU A 5 -7.45 -4.01 37.06
N PHE A 6 -8.72 -3.59 36.93
CA PHE A 6 -9.45 -3.64 35.67
C PHE A 6 -8.96 -2.57 34.66
N ILE A 7 -8.60 -1.39 35.15
CA ILE A 7 -8.04 -0.31 34.31
C ILE A 7 -6.63 -0.69 33.85
N LEU A 8 -5.81 -1.30 34.70
CA LEU A 8 -4.48 -1.78 34.29
C LEU A 8 -4.54 -2.87 33.22
N SER A 9 -5.51 -3.79 33.29
CA SER A 9 -5.63 -4.85 32.27
C SER A 9 -5.99 -4.31 30.87
N ILE A 10 -6.77 -3.21 30.78
CA ILE A 10 -7.12 -2.57 29.52
C ILE A 10 -5.88 -1.87 28.90
N PHE A 11 -4.97 -1.36 29.73
CA PHE A 11 -3.74 -0.73 29.25
C PHE A 11 -2.73 -1.76 28.69
N PHE A 12 -2.69 -2.97 29.23
CA PHE A 12 -1.75 -4.01 28.75
C PHE A 12 -2.21 -4.70 27.47
N PHE A 13 -3.51 -4.70 27.12
CA PHE A 13 -4.02 -5.32 25.88
C PHE A 13 -3.83 -4.45 24.63
N ASN A 14 -3.49 -3.17 24.76
CA ASN A 14 -3.37 -2.26 23.62
C ASN A 14 -1.97 -2.15 23.00
N PHE A 15 -0.98 -2.91 23.46
CA PHE A 15 0.42 -2.69 23.04
C PHE A 15 0.97 -3.60 21.95
N ASN A 16 0.19 -4.53 21.38
CA ASN A 16 0.73 -5.52 20.42
C ASN A 16 0.10 -5.52 19.02
N LEU A 17 -0.59 -4.46 18.61
CA LEU A 17 -1.10 -4.32 17.25
C LEU A 17 -0.43 -3.14 16.49
N LYS A 18 0.87 -3.00 16.64
CA LYS A 18 1.66 -2.35 15.59
C LYS A 18 1.95 -3.40 14.52
N ALA A 19 0.98 -3.63 13.64
CA ALA A 19 1.30 -4.16 12.32
C ALA A 19 2.21 -3.11 11.67
N ASP A 20 3.50 -3.33 11.72
CA ASP A 20 4.50 -2.40 11.22
C ASP A 20 4.48 -2.48 9.69
N ILE A 21 3.54 -1.72 9.09
CA ILE A 21 3.37 -1.62 7.63
C ILE A 21 4.71 -1.27 6.96
N TRP A 22 5.58 -0.59 7.69
CA TRP A 22 6.90 -0.18 7.21
C TRP A 22 7.83 -1.35 6.93
N THR A 23 7.65 -2.48 7.60
CA THR A 23 8.48 -3.70 7.48
C THR A 23 7.81 -4.81 6.69
N LEU A 24 6.62 -4.59 6.12
CA LEU A 24 5.92 -5.59 5.35
C LEU A 24 6.66 -5.88 4.02
N GLU A 25 7.12 -7.10 3.87
CA GLU A 25 7.77 -7.57 2.65
C GLU A 25 6.78 -7.78 1.49
N ILE A 26 7.23 -7.57 0.25
CA ILE A 26 6.43 -7.78 -0.96
C ILE A 26 5.92 -9.22 -1.05
N GLY A 27 6.75 -10.22 -0.74
CA GLY A 27 6.34 -11.63 -0.73
C GLY A 27 5.27 -11.95 0.32
N SER A 28 5.34 -11.31 1.49
CA SER A 28 4.32 -11.43 2.52
C SER A 28 2.98 -10.84 2.07
N LEU A 29 3.00 -9.64 1.48
CA LEU A 29 1.79 -9.03 0.91
C LEU A 29 1.21 -9.87 -0.23
N TYR A 30 2.05 -10.41 -1.12
CA TYR A 30 1.62 -11.33 -2.17
C TYR A 30 0.91 -12.57 -1.60
N SER A 31 1.47 -13.17 -0.54
CA SER A 31 0.86 -14.33 0.13
C SER A 31 -0.51 -14.02 0.76
N GLN A 32 -0.74 -12.76 1.14
CA GLN A 32 -2.03 -12.27 1.64
C GLN A 32 -3.03 -12.03 0.50
N CYS A 33 -2.57 -11.55 -0.64
CA CYS A 33 -3.42 -11.19 -1.79
C CYS A 33 -3.84 -12.38 -2.64
N LYS A 34 -2.98 -13.39 -2.80
CA LYS A 34 -3.20 -14.51 -3.71
C LYS A 34 -4.46 -15.33 -3.40
N PRO A 35 -4.78 -15.70 -2.14
CA PRO A 35 -6.01 -16.42 -1.82
C PRO A 35 -7.28 -15.65 -2.22
N TYR A 36 -7.29 -14.33 -2.04
CA TYR A 36 -8.42 -13.47 -2.36
C TYR A 36 -8.69 -13.43 -3.88
N GLN A 37 -7.64 -13.31 -4.68
CA GLN A 37 -7.76 -13.40 -6.14
C GLN A 37 -8.25 -14.77 -6.59
N LYS A 38 -7.72 -15.87 -6.00
CA LYS A 38 -8.15 -17.25 -6.31
C LYS A 38 -9.64 -17.50 -6.01
N ALA A 39 -10.18 -16.82 -5.02
CA ALA A 39 -11.59 -16.87 -4.67
C ALA A 39 -12.48 -15.93 -5.52
N ASN A 40 -11.94 -15.37 -6.64
CA ASN A 40 -12.61 -14.35 -7.46
C ASN A 40 -13.10 -13.14 -6.65
N PHE A 41 -12.30 -12.73 -5.63
CA PHE A 41 -12.62 -11.62 -4.73
C PHE A 41 -13.89 -11.81 -3.90
N ASP A 42 -14.31 -13.04 -3.73
CA ASP A 42 -15.45 -13.42 -2.88
C ASP A 42 -14.96 -13.81 -1.48
N PHE A 43 -15.28 -12.97 -0.49
CA PHE A 43 -14.89 -13.19 0.91
C PHE A 43 -15.53 -14.43 1.51
N GLU A 44 -16.75 -14.76 1.12
CA GLU A 44 -17.49 -15.88 1.71
C GLU A 44 -16.89 -17.24 1.34
N LYS A 45 -16.21 -17.31 0.19
CA LYS A 45 -15.49 -18.52 -0.25
C LYS A 45 -14.14 -18.75 0.48
N LEU A 46 -13.74 -17.82 1.33
CA LEU A 46 -12.50 -17.91 2.05
C LEU A 46 -12.67 -18.49 3.45
N SER A 47 -11.69 -19.29 3.91
CA SER A 47 -11.59 -19.63 5.33
C SER A 47 -11.37 -18.35 6.17
N LYS A 48 -11.75 -18.36 7.45
CA LYS A 48 -11.57 -17.21 8.36
C LYS A 48 -10.16 -16.61 8.34
N SER A 49 -9.13 -17.47 8.33
CA SER A 49 -7.73 -17.02 8.24
C SER A 49 -7.45 -16.30 6.91
N ASN A 50 -7.97 -16.81 5.78
CA ASN A 50 -7.78 -16.17 4.48
C ASN A 50 -8.64 -14.91 4.32
N GLN A 51 -9.76 -14.78 5.01
CA GLN A 51 -10.53 -13.53 5.07
C GLN A 51 -9.70 -12.41 5.71
N VAL A 52 -9.02 -12.69 6.83
CA VAL A 52 -8.10 -11.72 7.46
C VAL A 52 -6.98 -11.31 6.50
N LYS A 53 -6.34 -12.28 5.82
CA LYS A 53 -5.30 -12.01 4.82
C LYS A 53 -5.83 -11.15 3.67
N ALA A 54 -7.02 -11.46 3.14
CA ALA A 54 -7.66 -10.71 2.08
C ALA A 54 -7.96 -9.26 2.50
N MET A 55 -8.42 -9.05 3.72
CA MET A 55 -8.63 -7.71 4.29
C MET A 55 -7.31 -6.94 4.37
N LEU A 56 -6.25 -7.54 4.93
CA LEU A 56 -4.92 -6.92 5.02
C LEU A 56 -4.36 -6.57 3.63
N CYS A 57 -4.48 -7.50 2.67
CA CYS A 57 -4.09 -7.25 1.28
C CYS A 57 -4.81 -6.01 0.72
N LYS A 58 -6.12 -6.00 0.78
CA LYS A 58 -6.96 -4.93 0.24
C LYS A 58 -6.65 -3.59 0.89
N THR A 59 -6.68 -3.52 2.22
CA THR A 59 -6.44 -2.26 2.95
C THR A 59 -5.04 -1.73 2.72
N THR A 60 -4.04 -2.59 2.66
CA THR A 60 -2.65 -2.19 2.42
C THR A 60 -2.47 -1.62 1.01
N LEU A 61 -2.88 -2.35 -0.03
CA LEU A 61 -2.69 -1.90 -1.42
C LEU A 61 -3.49 -0.63 -1.72
N VAL A 62 -4.75 -0.59 -1.31
CA VAL A 62 -5.61 0.58 -1.53
C VAL A 62 -5.11 1.79 -0.73
N GLY A 63 -4.67 1.57 0.51
CA GLY A 63 -4.09 2.62 1.34
C GLY A 63 -2.84 3.24 0.71
N ILE A 64 -1.92 2.42 0.20
CA ILE A 64 -0.72 2.90 -0.49
C ILE A 64 -1.08 3.68 -1.76
N ALA A 65 -2.00 3.15 -2.58
CA ALA A 65 -2.41 3.80 -3.82
C ALA A 65 -3.09 5.15 -3.58
N ASN A 66 -4.00 5.22 -2.61
CA ASN A 66 -4.69 6.47 -2.27
C ASN A 66 -3.73 7.51 -1.66
N THR A 67 -2.78 7.08 -0.83
CA THR A 67 -1.73 7.96 -0.32
C THR A 67 -0.87 8.50 -1.47
N GLY A 68 -0.46 7.64 -2.40
CA GLY A 68 0.28 8.03 -3.59
C GLY A 68 -0.48 9.06 -4.45
N TYR A 69 -1.79 8.85 -4.64
CA TYR A 69 -2.64 9.81 -5.34
C TYR A 69 -2.68 11.18 -4.65
N ASN A 70 -2.93 11.22 -3.36
CA ASN A 70 -2.99 12.48 -2.60
C ASN A 70 -1.66 13.24 -2.66
N LEU A 71 -0.54 12.53 -2.57
CA LEU A 71 0.79 13.13 -2.73
C LEU A 71 1.01 13.66 -4.17
N CYS A 72 0.53 12.94 -5.19
CA CYS A 72 0.58 13.42 -6.57
C CYS A 72 -0.21 14.72 -6.75
N GLN A 73 -1.43 14.82 -6.18
CA GLN A 73 -2.20 16.07 -6.23
C GLN A 73 -1.47 17.23 -5.54
N SER A 74 -0.84 16.98 -4.40
CA SER A 74 -0.02 17.98 -3.71
C SER A 74 1.17 18.43 -4.56
N LEU A 75 1.88 17.48 -5.20
CA LEU A 75 2.99 17.81 -6.08
C LEU A 75 2.55 18.65 -7.28
N ARG A 76 1.39 18.38 -7.89
CA ARG A 76 0.81 19.20 -8.98
C ARG A 76 0.54 20.62 -8.52
N TRP A 77 0.00 20.80 -7.34
CA TRP A 77 -0.25 22.12 -6.78
C TRP A 77 1.07 22.89 -6.58
N TYR A 78 2.08 22.25 -5.94
CA TYR A 78 3.39 22.87 -5.78
C TYR A 78 4.10 23.15 -7.09
N TYR A 79 3.99 22.27 -8.08
CA TYR A 79 4.59 22.47 -9.39
C TYR A 79 4.01 23.70 -10.11
N LYS A 80 2.68 23.87 -10.04
CA LYS A 80 2.01 25.07 -10.61
C LYS A 80 2.40 26.36 -9.89
N SER A 81 2.70 26.29 -8.61
CA SER A 81 3.07 27.43 -7.77
C SER A 81 4.57 27.71 -7.75
N ALA A 82 5.39 26.88 -8.38
CA ALA A 82 6.84 27.01 -8.34
C ALA A 82 7.31 28.09 -9.34
N ASP A 83 8.09 29.06 -8.84
CA ASP A 83 8.57 30.22 -9.60
C ASP A 83 9.86 29.97 -10.38
N ASN A 84 10.53 28.83 -10.13
CA ASN A 84 11.82 28.56 -10.77
C ASN A 84 11.94 27.11 -11.27
N ASP A 85 12.77 26.94 -12.33
CA ASP A 85 12.97 25.68 -13.03
C ASP A 85 13.67 24.61 -12.17
N LYS A 86 14.53 25.02 -11.21
CA LYS A 86 15.22 24.07 -10.33
C LYS A 86 14.20 23.35 -9.42
N THR A 87 13.26 24.10 -8.84
CA THR A 87 12.19 23.56 -8.03
C THR A 87 11.27 22.65 -8.87
N LYS A 88 10.89 23.07 -10.07
CA LYS A 88 10.08 22.27 -11.00
C LYS A 88 10.75 20.95 -11.34
N LYS A 89 12.04 20.94 -11.68
CA LYS A 89 12.81 19.72 -11.96
C LYS A 89 12.86 18.77 -10.74
N ALA A 90 13.03 19.30 -9.53
CA ALA A 90 13.01 18.50 -8.31
C ALA A 90 11.64 17.84 -8.07
N LEU A 91 10.54 18.59 -8.29
CA LEU A 91 9.18 18.07 -8.17
C LEU A 91 8.88 16.95 -9.20
N ILE A 92 9.34 17.11 -10.45
CA ILE A 92 9.24 16.07 -11.48
C ILE A 92 9.98 14.80 -11.03
N GLY A 93 11.17 14.92 -10.45
CA GLY A 93 11.90 13.77 -9.90
C GLY A 93 11.13 13.05 -8.79
N LEU A 94 10.43 13.78 -7.94
CA LEU A 94 9.58 13.21 -6.89
C LEU A 94 8.30 12.57 -7.43
N SER A 95 7.71 13.12 -8.49
CA SER A 95 6.43 12.64 -9.05
C SER A 95 6.50 11.21 -9.58
N SER A 96 7.68 10.76 -10.02
CA SER A 96 7.90 9.39 -10.51
C SER A 96 7.61 8.30 -9.46
N TRP A 97 7.31 8.67 -8.22
CA TRP A 97 7.11 7.75 -7.09
C TRP A 97 5.64 7.66 -6.65
N TYR A 98 4.74 8.42 -7.27
CA TYR A 98 3.36 8.58 -6.80
C TYR A 98 2.33 8.21 -7.87
N ALA A 99 1.15 7.86 -7.41
CA ALA A 99 0.05 7.46 -8.27
C ALA A 99 -0.74 8.67 -8.79
N ASN A 100 -1.10 8.67 -10.07
CA ASN A 100 -1.89 9.72 -10.71
C ASN A 100 -3.39 9.60 -10.43
N GLU A 101 -3.89 8.38 -10.22
CA GLU A 101 -5.32 8.09 -10.16
C GLU A 101 -5.71 7.45 -8.85
N LEU A 102 -6.91 7.82 -8.36
CA LEU A 102 -7.58 7.05 -7.33
C LEU A 102 -7.87 5.65 -7.85
N VAL A 103 -7.60 4.65 -7.03
CA VAL A 103 -7.90 3.26 -7.37
C VAL A 103 -9.42 3.07 -7.38
N ARG A 104 -10.02 3.12 -8.56
CA ARG A 104 -11.46 2.90 -8.76
C ARG A 104 -11.81 1.41 -8.68
N ASN A 105 -10.95 0.57 -9.21
CA ASN A 105 -11.14 -0.88 -9.20
C ASN A 105 -10.06 -1.56 -8.34
N GLN A 106 -10.43 -1.88 -7.10
CA GLN A 106 -9.53 -2.51 -6.14
C GLN A 106 -9.09 -3.92 -6.57
N ASN A 107 -9.95 -4.65 -7.28
CA ASN A 107 -9.63 -5.99 -7.75
C ASN A 107 -8.57 -5.94 -8.85
N GLU A 108 -8.65 -4.98 -9.77
CA GLU A 108 -7.60 -4.77 -10.79
C GLU A 108 -6.25 -4.40 -10.18
N LEU A 109 -6.25 -3.60 -9.11
CA LEU A 109 -5.02 -3.31 -8.38
C LEU A 109 -4.39 -4.58 -7.81
N ILE A 110 -5.21 -5.44 -7.17
CA ILE A 110 -4.74 -6.70 -6.59
C ILE A 110 -4.25 -7.67 -7.68
N ILE A 111 -4.97 -7.79 -8.79
CA ILE A 111 -4.56 -8.61 -9.96
C ILE A 111 -3.19 -8.11 -10.49
N GLY A 112 -3.09 -6.81 -10.71
CA GLY A 112 -1.86 -6.19 -11.20
C GLY A 112 -0.69 -6.40 -10.26
N PHE A 113 -0.91 -6.24 -8.95
CA PHE A 113 0.11 -6.48 -7.94
C PHE A 113 0.56 -7.96 -7.92
N ASN A 114 -0.37 -8.90 -7.89
CA ASN A 114 -0.04 -10.32 -7.87
C ASN A 114 0.76 -10.72 -9.12
N LYS A 115 0.34 -10.28 -10.32
CA LYS A 115 1.07 -10.53 -11.56
C LYS A 115 2.48 -9.92 -11.54
N TRP A 116 2.61 -8.69 -11.03
CA TRP A 116 3.92 -8.06 -10.90
C TRP A 116 4.80 -8.81 -9.90
N ALA A 117 4.30 -9.17 -8.72
CA ALA A 117 5.05 -9.88 -7.70
C ALA A 117 5.50 -11.29 -8.16
N GLU A 118 4.67 -12.00 -8.91
CA GLU A 118 5.03 -13.30 -9.54
C GLU A 118 6.20 -13.17 -10.50
N ASN A 119 6.22 -12.12 -11.31
CA ASN A 119 7.27 -11.88 -12.29
C ASN A 119 8.54 -11.24 -11.69
N ASN A 120 8.50 -10.82 -10.42
CA ASN A 120 9.58 -10.09 -9.75
C ASN A 120 9.93 -10.70 -8.40
N GLN A 121 10.09 -12.02 -8.32
CA GLN A 121 10.35 -12.77 -7.08
C GLN A 121 11.65 -12.36 -6.39
N ASN A 122 12.61 -11.81 -7.10
CA ASN A 122 13.83 -11.22 -6.56
C ASN A 122 13.56 -10.04 -5.61
N PHE A 123 12.37 -9.44 -5.68
CA PHE A 123 11.96 -8.36 -4.78
C PHE A 123 11.17 -8.83 -3.55
N TRP A 124 10.83 -10.12 -3.43
CA TRP A 124 9.98 -10.61 -2.35
C TRP A 124 10.49 -10.29 -0.94
N LYS A 125 11.81 -10.20 -0.76
CA LYS A 125 12.46 -9.79 0.50
C LYS A 125 12.60 -8.28 0.67
N LYS A 126 12.11 -7.49 -0.28
CA LYS A 126 12.10 -6.02 -0.18
C LYS A 126 10.80 -5.55 0.45
N TYR A 127 10.87 -4.44 1.18
CA TYR A 127 9.70 -3.84 1.81
C TYR A 127 8.82 -3.10 0.81
N ILE A 128 7.51 -3.12 1.03
CA ILE A 128 6.52 -2.42 0.19
C ILE A 128 6.70 -0.89 0.21
N THR A 129 7.35 -0.35 1.25
CA THR A 129 7.75 1.05 1.34
C THR A 129 8.98 1.38 0.50
N GLY A 130 9.66 0.37 -0.01
CA GLY A 130 10.88 0.52 -0.78
C GLY A 130 10.67 1.02 -2.21
N ILE A 131 11.78 1.45 -2.82
CA ILE A 131 11.82 2.00 -4.18
C ILE A 131 11.29 1.01 -5.21
N ALA A 132 11.62 -0.29 -5.07
CA ALA A 132 11.19 -1.32 -6.00
C ALA A 132 9.66 -1.36 -6.16
N PHE A 133 8.92 -1.40 -5.06
CA PHE A 133 7.46 -1.41 -5.11
C PHE A 133 6.90 -0.10 -5.67
N LYS A 134 7.37 1.04 -5.18
CA LYS A 134 6.85 2.35 -5.59
C LYS A 134 7.16 2.65 -7.05
N ARG A 135 8.42 2.51 -7.48
CA ARG A 135 8.85 2.83 -8.83
C ARG A 135 8.46 1.75 -9.85
N ASP A 136 8.68 0.49 -9.53
CA ASP A 136 8.60 -0.58 -10.52
C ASP A 136 7.20 -1.17 -10.64
N PHE A 137 6.33 -0.98 -9.64
CA PHE A 137 4.93 -1.35 -9.72
C PHE A 137 4.00 -0.12 -9.75
N MET A 138 3.97 0.68 -8.66
CA MET A 138 2.97 1.75 -8.54
C MET A 138 3.14 2.84 -9.59
N ALA A 139 4.35 3.37 -9.78
CA ALA A 139 4.60 4.47 -10.71
C ALA A 139 4.47 4.03 -12.18
N LYS A 140 4.81 2.80 -12.54
CA LYS A 140 4.60 2.30 -13.91
C LYS A 140 3.13 2.15 -14.27
N LYS A 141 2.29 1.78 -13.32
CA LYS A 141 0.86 1.57 -13.55
C LYS A 141 0.03 2.84 -13.34
N TYR A 142 0.45 3.69 -12.42
CA TYR A 142 -0.30 4.87 -11.96
C TYR A 142 0.62 6.11 -11.95
N TYR A 143 1.25 6.39 -13.08
CA TYR A 143 2.22 7.48 -13.22
C TYR A 143 1.62 8.83 -12.81
N CYS A 144 2.36 9.60 -11.99
CA CYS A 144 1.99 10.95 -11.61
C CYS A 144 2.54 11.95 -12.63
N ASP A 145 1.70 12.49 -13.46
CA ASP A 145 2.03 13.55 -14.41
C ASP A 145 1.87 14.93 -13.77
N LEU A 146 2.88 15.81 -13.89
CA LEU A 146 2.93 17.15 -13.31
C LEU A 146 2.77 18.24 -14.37
#